data_a4d4e6a366de5c9f1ea064f87a726615
#
_entry.id   a4d4e6a366de5c9f1ea064f87a726615
#
_cell.length_a   1.000
_cell.length_b   1.000
_cell.length_c   1.000
_cell.angle_alpha   90.00
_cell.angle_beta   90.00
_cell.angle_gamma   90.00
#
_symmetry.space_group_name_H-M   'P 1'
#
loop_
_entity.id
_entity.type
_entity.pdbx_description
1 polymer ?
#
loop_
_entity_poly.entity_id
_entity_poly.type
_entity_poly.pdbx_seq_one_letter_code
_entity_poly.pdbx_strand_id
1 'polypeptide(L)'
;KKPSYILGTHHGCPFTYCDSIPGLMKAFDKVDNIIGEINMIEFDQMSPERMQKMQAMMMMPADTSLLSLFNEEETAKVNAWLMKEMGANLEMLSMMNPMTIMVTVQNKVMMEVIPDVAKMTTIDKYMQTLGQSKGKTIGELETADYQMELLYGDSLEEQADALLEMIDQGDSKGLMVELTDAYKSQNLDTLWKIFQEQMTGYEYDAIVKVR
;
A
#
# COMPACT_ATOMS: atom_id res chain seq x y z
N LYS A 1 -4.44 -27.69 21.01
CA LYS A 1 -3.83 -26.77 20.04
C LYS A 1 -3.90 -25.35 20.59
N LYS A 2 -2.83 -24.57 20.47
CA LYS A 2 -2.87 -23.14 20.78
C LYS A 2 -3.72 -22.41 19.71
N PRO A 3 -4.48 -21.38 20.08
CA PRO A 3 -5.27 -20.62 19.10
C PRO A 3 -4.35 -19.79 18.20
N SER A 4 -4.80 -19.57 16.96
CA SER A 4 -4.26 -18.57 16.06
C SER A 4 -5.25 -17.40 15.96
N TYR A 5 -4.75 -16.20 15.74
CA TYR A 5 -5.54 -14.98 15.61
C TYR A 5 -5.16 -14.30 14.29
N ILE A 6 -6.10 -13.64 13.68
CA ILE A 6 -5.89 -12.83 12.47
C ILE A 6 -6.19 -11.37 12.85
N LEU A 7 -5.28 -10.48 12.51
CA LEU A 7 -5.42 -9.04 12.65
C LEU A 7 -5.37 -8.41 11.25
N GLY A 8 -6.46 -7.79 10.83
CA GLY A 8 -6.42 -6.90 9.66
C GLY A 8 -5.75 -5.59 10.05
N THR A 9 -4.86 -5.09 9.23
CA THR A 9 -4.12 -3.84 9.49
C THR A 9 -4.43 -2.79 8.43
N HIS A 10 -4.28 -1.52 8.80
CA HIS A 10 -4.39 -0.37 7.92
C HIS A 10 -3.11 0.44 8.05
N HIS A 11 -2.35 0.58 6.96
CA HIS A 11 -1.03 1.24 6.96
C HIS A 11 -1.05 2.70 7.43
N GLY A 12 -2.19 3.39 7.29
CA GLY A 12 -2.39 4.74 7.82
C GLY A 12 -2.75 4.78 9.31
N CYS A 13 -3.02 3.66 9.98
CA CYS A 13 -3.31 3.66 11.41
C CYS A 13 -2.04 3.58 12.25
N PRO A 14 -1.87 4.51 13.23
CA PRO A 14 -0.73 4.50 14.12
C PRO A 14 -0.80 3.32 15.09
N PHE A 15 0.36 2.87 15.55
CA PHE A 15 0.46 1.78 16.53
C PHE A 15 -0.33 2.04 17.82
N THR A 16 -0.51 3.30 18.20
CA THR A 16 -1.30 3.67 19.39
C THR A 16 -2.76 3.20 19.32
N TYR A 17 -3.25 2.93 18.10
CA TYR A 17 -4.59 2.38 17.91
C TYR A 17 -4.70 0.92 18.39
N CYS A 18 -3.60 0.19 18.52
CA CYS A 18 -3.59 -1.20 19.04
C CYS A 18 -4.28 -1.31 20.40
N ASP A 19 -4.16 -0.29 21.26
CA ASP A 19 -4.81 -0.26 22.57
C ASP A 19 -6.33 -0.17 22.50
N SER A 20 -6.86 0.33 21.36
CA SER A 20 -8.29 0.48 21.10
C SER A 20 -8.93 -0.78 20.49
N ILE A 21 -8.12 -1.76 20.04
CA ILE A 21 -8.62 -3.02 19.47
C ILE A 21 -8.92 -4.02 20.58
N PRO A 22 -10.20 -4.37 20.84
CA PRO A 22 -10.57 -5.23 21.94
C PRO A 22 -9.89 -6.59 21.87
N GLY A 23 -9.15 -6.93 22.91
CA GLY A 23 -8.52 -8.25 23.06
C GLY A 23 -7.23 -8.45 22.29
N LEU A 24 -6.76 -7.48 21.47
CA LEU A 24 -5.55 -7.60 20.68
C LEU A 24 -4.34 -7.95 21.55
N MET A 25 -4.04 -7.16 22.58
CA MET A 25 -2.87 -7.40 23.42
C MET A 25 -2.98 -8.71 24.22
N LYS A 26 -4.20 -9.14 24.59
CA LYS A 26 -4.42 -10.46 25.20
C LYS A 26 -4.16 -11.61 24.23
N ALA A 27 -4.49 -11.43 22.96
CA ALA A 27 -4.17 -12.40 21.90
C ALA A 27 -2.67 -12.44 21.64
N PHE A 28 -2.05 -11.25 21.51
CA PHE A 28 -0.61 -11.10 21.35
C PHE A 28 0.20 -11.84 22.44
N ASP A 29 -0.19 -11.72 23.70
CA ASP A 29 0.52 -12.40 24.80
C ASP A 29 0.43 -13.94 24.74
N LYS A 30 -0.58 -14.49 24.08
CA LYS A 30 -0.83 -15.95 24.02
C LYS A 30 -0.12 -16.64 22.86
N VAL A 31 0.36 -15.89 21.88
CA VAL A 31 1.01 -16.46 20.69
C VAL A 31 2.52 -16.48 20.84
N ASP A 32 3.17 -17.44 20.21
CA ASP A 32 4.63 -17.55 20.18
C ASP A 32 5.23 -16.93 18.91
N ASN A 33 4.40 -16.78 17.85
CA ASN A 33 4.83 -16.30 16.56
C ASN A 33 3.99 -15.10 16.13
N ILE A 34 4.62 -14.12 15.49
CA ILE A 34 4.00 -13.01 14.79
C ILE A 34 4.34 -13.16 13.33
N ILE A 35 3.32 -13.30 12.50
CA ILE A 35 3.48 -13.44 11.04
C ILE A 35 2.88 -12.20 10.41
N GLY A 36 3.72 -11.41 9.72
CA GLY A 36 3.30 -10.25 8.94
C GLY A 36 3.06 -10.62 7.48
N GLU A 37 2.58 -9.68 6.68
CA GLU A 37 2.59 -9.83 5.22
C GLU A 37 4.04 -9.96 4.75
N ILE A 38 4.90 -9.04 5.16
CA ILE A 38 6.35 -9.12 5.00
C ILE A 38 7.03 -9.02 6.37
N ASN A 39 8.28 -9.43 6.45
CA ASN A 39 9.12 -9.20 7.62
C ASN A 39 9.67 -7.77 7.62
N MET A 40 8.98 -6.84 8.28
CA MET A 40 9.32 -5.42 8.33
C MET A 40 10.69 -5.17 9.00
N ILE A 41 11.15 -6.09 9.86
CA ILE A 41 12.45 -5.98 10.55
C ILE A 41 13.58 -6.27 9.56
N GLU A 42 13.43 -7.31 8.74
CA GLU A 42 14.38 -7.64 7.68
C GLU A 42 14.34 -6.60 6.55
N PHE A 43 13.14 -6.08 6.24
CA PHE A 43 12.97 -5.00 5.27
C PHE A 43 13.79 -3.75 5.66
N ASP A 44 13.75 -3.34 6.92
CA ASP A 44 14.54 -2.20 7.42
C ASP A 44 16.07 -2.44 7.38
N GLN A 45 16.50 -3.69 7.33
CA GLN A 45 17.91 -4.10 7.30
C GLN A 45 18.38 -4.54 5.90
N MET A 46 17.64 -4.17 4.88
CA MET A 46 17.91 -4.54 3.50
C MET A 46 19.31 -4.07 3.04
N SER A 47 20.00 -4.92 2.27
CA SER A 47 21.31 -4.54 1.71
C SER A 47 21.17 -3.41 0.67
N PRO A 48 22.23 -2.58 0.49
CA PRO A 48 22.23 -1.54 -0.53
C PRO A 48 21.94 -2.05 -1.94
N GLU A 49 22.42 -3.24 -2.28
CA GLU A 49 22.17 -3.86 -3.59
C GLU A 49 20.69 -4.22 -3.79
N ARG A 50 20.05 -4.77 -2.75
CA ARG A 50 18.64 -5.09 -2.78
C ARG A 50 17.78 -3.82 -2.86
N MET A 51 18.14 -2.80 -2.10
CA MET A 51 17.49 -1.49 -2.16
C MET A 51 17.61 -0.86 -3.56
N GLN A 52 18.78 -0.93 -4.19
CA GLN A 52 18.97 -0.43 -5.55
C GLN A 52 18.12 -1.20 -6.56
N LYS A 53 18.00 -2.53 -6.43
CA LYS A 53 17.12 -3.33 -7.28
C LYS A 53 15.66 -2.90 -7.16
N MET A 54 15.18 -2.70 -5.93
CA MET A 54 13.81 -2.23 -5.69
C MET A 54 13.59 -0.82 -6.26
N GLN A 55 14.54 0.09 -6.09
CA GLN A 55 14.47 1.43 -6.69
C GLN A 55 14.41 1.37 -8.22
N ALA A 56 15.16 0.46 -8.84
CA ALA A 56 15.12 0.29 -10.30
C ALA A 56 13.72 -0.13 -10.81
N MET A 57 12.97 -0.92 -10.05
CA MET A 57 11.60 -1.31 -10.40
C MET A 57 10.62 -0.14 -10.37
N MET A 58 10.92 0.91 -9.63
CA MET A 58 10.09 2.11 -9.48
C MET A 58 10.33 3.15 -10.59
N MET A 59 11.34 2.93 -11.44
CA MET A 59 11.78 3.89 -12.44
C MET A 59 11.38 3.46 -13.85
N MET A 60 11.25 4.44 -14.73
CA MET A 60 11.13 4.18 -16.16
C MET A 60 12.42 3.54 -16.70
N PRO A 61 12.33 2.55 -17.60
CA PRO A 61 13.50 2.08 -18.35
C PRO A 61 14.15 3.23 -19.13
N ALA A 62 15.47 3.19 -19.25
CA ALA A 62 16.25 4.29 -19.83
C ALA A 62 15.92 4.59 -21.32
N ASP A 63 15.36 3.61 -22.01
CA ASP A 63 14.99 3.69 -23.44
C ASP A 63 13.50 3.98 -23.69
N THR A 64 12.73 4.17 -22.61
CA THR A 64 11.29 4.37 -22.66
C THR A 64 10.91 5.72 -22.06
N SER A 65 10.02 6.45 -22.73
CA SER A 65 9.49 7.72 -22.25
C SER A 65 8.12 7.53 -21.59
N LEU A 66 7.96 8.03 -20.37
CA LEU A 66 6.66 8.07 -19.69
C LEU A 66 5.58 8.75 -20.56
N LEU A 67 5.95 9.80 -21.30
CA LEU A 67 5.04 10.50 -22.19
C LEU A 67 4.55 9.64 -23.38
N SER A 68 5.32 8.63 -23.79
CA SER A 68 4.93 7.75 -24.90
C SER A 68 3.84 6.73 -24.53
N LEU A 69 3.52 6.60 -23.25
CA LEU A 69 2.47 5.71 -22.76
C LEU A 69 1.05 6.31 -22.91
N PHE A 70 0.95 7.60 -23.22
CA PHE A 70 -0.32 8.32 -23.26
C PHE A 70 -0.49 9.02 -24.62
N ASN A 71 -1.70 9.00 -25.15
CA ASN A 71 -2.06 9.85 -26.29
C ASN A 71 -2.23 11.31 -25.83
N GLU A 72 -2.53 12.24 -26.76
CA GLU A 72 -2.63 13.67 -26.45
C GLU A 72 -3.74 14.00 -25.44
N GLU A 73 -4.90 13.34 -25.52
CA GLU A 73 -6.03 13.54 -24.61
C GLU A 73 -5.70 13.00 -23.21
N GLU A 74 -5.15 11.79 -23.14
CA GLU A 74 -4.70 11.16 -21.89
C GLU A 74 -3.57 11.98 -21.24
N THR A 75 -2.59 12.43 -22.00
CA THR A 75 -1.52 13.32 -21.53
C THR A 75 -2.08 14.58 -20.89
N ALA A 76 -3.06 15.24 -21.54
CA ALA A 76 -3.70 16.42 -20.99
C ALA A 76 -4.45 16.12 -19.69
N LYS A 77 -5.17 15.00 -19.64
CA LYS A 77 -5.92 14.52 -18.47
C LYS A 77 -4.99 14.22 -17.29
N VAL A 78 -3.93 13.42 -17.53
CA VAL A 78 -2.95 13.06 -16.49
C VAL A 78 -2.23 14.31 -15.98
N ASN A 79 -1.81 15.23 -16.86
CA ASN A 79 -1.16 16.47 -16.46
C ASN A 79 -2.08 17.37 -15.62
N ALA A 80 -3.35 17.50 -15.98
CA ALA A 80 -4.32 18.27 -15.20
C ALA A 80 -4.50 17.69 -13.79
N TRP A 81 -4.59 16.37 -13.68
CA TRP A 81 -4.71 15.67 -12.42
C TRP A 81 -3.43 15.77 -11.57
N LEU A 82 -2.25 15.53 -12.16
CA LEU A 82 -0.97 15.66 -11.46
C LEU A 82 -0.73 17.09 -10.96
N MET A 83 -1.09 18.08 -11.76
CA MET A 83 -0.97 19.48 -11.34
C MET A 83 -1.83 19.78 -10.12
N LYS A 84 -3.05 19.25 -10.08
CA LYS A 84 -3.97 19.37 -8.94
C LYS A 84 -3.45 18.63 -7.71
N GLU A 85 -3.02 17.38 -7.87
CA GLU A 85 -2.68 16.51 -6.74
C GLU A 85 -1.26 16.76 -6.20
N MET A 86 -0.29 17.06 -7.08
CA MET A 86 1.12 17.14 -6.73
C MET A 86 1.80 18.47 -7.07
N GLY A 87 1.16 19.35 -7.88
CA GLY A 87 1.81 20.52 -8.45
C GLY A 87 2.92 20.19 -9.47
N ALA A 88 2.82 19.03 -10.12
CA ALA A 88 3.79 18.50 -11.07
C ALA A 88 3.10 18.09 -12.38
N ASN A 89 3.88 17.81 -13.43
CA ASN A 89 3.40 17.25 -14.69
C ASN A 89 4.22 16.01 -15.08
N LEU A 90 3.81 15.30 -16.12
CA LEU A 90 4.47 14.08 -16.61
C LEU A 90 5.95 14.31 -16.97
N GLU A 91 6.30 15.49 -17.51
CA GLU A 91 7.68 15.80 -17.85
C GLU A 91 8.56 15.88 -16.60
N MET A 92 8.07 16.50 -15.54
CA MET A 92 8.77 16.58 -14.24
C MET A 92 8.93 15.21 -13.57
N LEU A 93 8.02 14.29 -13.83
CA LEU A 93 8.00 12.94 -13.27
C LEU A 93 8.50 11.86 -14.24
N SER A 94 9.13 12.27 -15.35
CA SER A 94 9.51 11.41 -16.48
C SER A 94 10.36 10.19 -16.13
N MET A 95 11.04 10.23 -14.99
CA MET A 95 11.85 9.10 -14.49
C MET A 95 11.06 8.07 -13.66
N MET A 96 9.83 8.37 -13.25
CA MET A 96 8.99 7.49 -12.48
C MET A 96 8.10 6.67 -13.41
N ASN A 97 7.92 5.37 -13.13
CA ASN A 97 6.90 4.60 -13.81
C ASN A 97 5.49 4.98 -13.32
N PRO A 98 4.40 4.64 -14.04
CA PRO A 98 3.05 5.03 -13.66
C PRO A 98 2.63 4.53 -12.27
N MET A 99 3.04 3.31 -11.87
CA MET A 99 2.76 2.77 -10.55
C MET A 99 3.41 3.59 -9.44
N THR A 100 4.65 4.03 -9.61
CA THR A 100 5.34 4.91 -8.64
C THR A 100 4.61 6.24 -8.49
N ILE A 101 4.08 6.80 -9.57
CA ILE A 101 3.27 8.02 -9.53
C ILE A 101 1.99 7.78 -8.70
N MET A 102 1.28 6.68 -8.95
CA MET A 102 0.06 6.32 -8.20
C MET A 102 0.35 6.19 -6.70
N VAL A 103 1.37 5.41 -6.34
CA VAL A 103 1.78 5.20 -4.94
C VAL A 103 2.18 6.53 -4.28
N THR A 104 2.87 7.41 -5.01
CA THR A 104 3.28 8.72 -4.48
C THR A 104 2.06 9.61 -4.17
N VAL A 105 1.07 9.64 -5.05
CA VAL A 105 -0.17 10.39 -4.82
C VAL A 105 -0.97 9.78 -3.68
N GLN A 106 -1.11 8.46 -3.62
CA GLN A 106 -1.81 7.78 -2.52
C GLN A 106 -1.16 8.07 -1.17
N ASN A 107 0.17 8.04 -1.09
CA ASN A 107 0.92 8.40 0.12
C ASN A 107 0.69 9.85 0.52
N LYS A 108 0.67 10.78 -0.46
CA LYS A 108 0.36 12.19 -0.19
C LYS A 108 -1.06 12.35 0.38
N VAL A 109 -2.05 11.72 -0.24
CA VAL A 109 -3.44 11.70 0.24
C VAL A 109 -3.52 11.16 1.67
N MET A 110 -2.83 10.07 1.94
CA MET A 110 -2.75 9.48 3.28
C MET A 110 -2.16 10.47 4.31
N MET A 111 -1.09 11.19 3.95
CA MET A 111 -0.49 12.21 4.83
C MET A 111 -1.43 13.40 5.07
N GLU A 112 -2.29 13.76 4.13
CA GLU A 112 -3.29 14.82 4.29
C GLU A 112 -4.46 14.41 5.17
N VAL A 113 -4.89 13.15 5.06
CA VAL A 113 -6.04 12.62 5.82
C VAL A 113 -5.63 12.22 7.24
N ILE A 114 -4.42 11.71 7.41
CA ILE A 114 -3.94 11.17 8.68
C ILE A 114 -2.74 12.01 9.15
N PRO A 115 -2.98 12.99 10.04
CA PRO A 115 -1.93 13.84 10.56
C PRO A 115 -0.80 13.02 11.19
N ASP A 116 0.44 13.43 10.91
CA ASP A 116 1.67 12.81 11.46
C ASP A 116 1.92 11.34 11.05
N VAL A 117 1.19 10.78 10.08
CA VAL A 117 1.39 9.38 9.64
C VAL A 117 2.86 9.09 9.28
N ALA A 118 3.54 10.04 8.65
CA ALA A 118 4.96 9.90 8.29
C ALA A 118 5.91 9.78 9.49
N LYS A 119 5.46 10.20 10.69
CA LYS A 119 6.23 10.14 11.94
C LYS A 119 5.83 8.95 12.81
N MET A 120 4.82 8.22 12.40
CA MET A 120 4.25 7.13 13.19
C MET A 120 4.79 5.78 12.76
N THR A 121 4.92 4.88 13.72
CA THR A 121 5.10 3.46 13.43
C THR A 121 3.73 2.87 13.08
N THR A 122 3.64 2.12 11.98
CA THR A 122 2.41 1.38 11.60
C THR A 122 2.13 0.25 12.58
N ILE A 123 0.88 -0.23 12.61
CA ILE A 123 0.48 -1.39 13.43
C ILE A 123 1.33 -2.60 13.09
N ASP A 124 1.54 -2.87 11.81
CA ASP A 124 2.33 -4.02 11.31
C ASP A 124 3.74 -4.02 11.87
N LYS A 125 4.45 -2.93 11.70
CA LYS A 125 5.83 -2.77 12.18
C LYS A 125 5.90 -2.82 13.71
N TYR A 126 4.96 -2.18 14.39
CA TYR A 126 4.89 -2.17 15.85
C TYR A 126 4.70 -3.59 16.42
N MET A 127 3.74 -4.35 15.88
CA MET A 127 3.46 -5.71 16.37
C MET A 127 4.65 -6.64 16.17
N GLN A 128 5.35 -6.55 15.04
CA GLN A 128 6.56 -7.34 14.78
C GLN A 128 7.72 -6.92 15.72
N THR A 129 7.98 -5.62 15.86
CA THR A 129 9.03 -5.10 16.73
C THR A 129 8.77 -5.45 18.19
N LEU A 130 7.52 -5.30 18.64
CA LEU A 130 7.11 -5.71 19.99
C LEU A 130 7.27 -7.22 20.16
N GLY A 131 6.88 -8.01 19.17
CA GLY A 131 7.06 -9.47 19.18
C GLY A 131 8.52 -9.86 19.34
N GLN A 132 9.40 -9.28 18.53
CA GLN A 132 10.84 -9.51 18.63
C GLN A 132 11.38 -9.16 20.02
N SER A 133 10.98 -8.01 20.57
CA SER A 133 11.41 -7.57 21.92
C SER A 133 10.95 -8.51 23.05
N LYS A 134 9.87 -9.26 22.82
CA LYS A 134 9.32 -10.27 23.72
C LYS A 134 9.84 -11.69 23.44
N GLY A 135 10.80 -11.84 22.55
CA GLY A 135 11.39 -13.13 22.18
C GLY A 135 10.47 -14.03 21.34
N LYS A 136 9.43 -13.46 20.70
CA LYS A 136 8.58 -14.20 19.78
C LYS A 136 9.28 -14.39 18.43
N THR A 137 8.91 -15.44 17.72
CA THR A 137 9.37 -15.65 16.34
C THR A 137 8.64 -14.70 15.40
N ILE A 138 9.38 -14.00 14.55
CA ILE A 138 8.83 -13.16 13.50
C ILE A 138 8.94 -13.91 12.19
N GLY A 139 7.85 -13.94 11.43
CA GLY A 139 7.77 -14.56 10.10
C GLY A 139 6.98 -13.70 9.15
N GLU A 140 6.91 -14.14 7.90
CA GLU A 140 6.22 -13.46 6.82
C GLU A 140 5.37 -14.44 6.01
N LEU A 141 4.33 -13.93 5.36
CA LEU A 141 3.51 -14.68 4.39
C LEU A 141 4.13 -14.62 3.00
N GLU A 142 4.70 -13.47 2.65
CA GLU A 142 5.31 -13.17 1.37
C GLU A 142 6.65 -12.45 1.60
N THR A 143 7.59 -12.62 0.68
CA THR A 143 8.83 -11.82 0.74
C THR A 143 8.59 -10.40 0.23
N ALA A 144 9.35 -9.44 0.72
CA ALA A 144 9.27 -8.07 0.21
C ALA A 144 9.60 -7.99 -1.29
N ASP A 145 10.50 -8.84 -1.80
CA ASP A 145 10.81 -8.91 -3.24
C ASP A 145 9.59 -9.36 -4.04
N TYR A 146 8.86 -10.36 -3.55
CA TYR A 146 7.64 -10.84 -4.22
C TYR A 146 6.53 -9.76 -4.20
N GLN A 147 6.35 -9.05 -3.09
CA GLN A 147 5.39 -7.92 -3.06
C GLN A 147 5.79 -6.81 -4.05
N MET A 148 7.08 -6.51 -4.18
CA MET A 148 7.53 -5.54 -5.18
C MET A 148 7.27 -6.03 -6.62
N GLU A 149 7.46 -7.32 -6.89
CA GLU A 149 7.11 -7.91 -8.19
C GLU A 149 5.60 -7.84 -8.46
N LEU A 150 4.76 -8.09 -7.47
CA LEU A 150 3.31 -7.94 -7.61
C LEU A 150 2.87 -6.49 -7.84
N LEU A 151 3.54 -5.53 -7.22
CA LEU A 151 3.17 -4.11 -7.31
C LEU A 151 3.69 -3.43 -8.58
N TYR A 152 4.89 -3.79 -9.02
CA TYR A 152 5.59 -3.11 -10.12
C TYR A 152 5.84 -4.00 -11.33
N GLY A 153 5.41 -5.27 -11.30
CA GLY A 153 5.73 -6.26 -12.32
C GLY A 153 4.85 -6.21 -13.57
N ASP A 154 3.75 -5.48 -13.54
CA ASP A 154 2.90 -5.29 -14.70
C ASP A 154 3.61 -4.50 -15.80
N SER A 155 3.20 -4.66 -17.05
CA SER A 155 3.73 -3.88 -18.16
C SER A 155 3.49 -2.38 -17.94
N LEU A 156 4.30 -1.54 -18.57
CA LEU A 156 4.14 -0.08 -18.47
C LEU A 156 2.79 0.40 -18.99
N GLU A 157 2.26 -0.29 -20.01
CA GLU A 157 0.95 -0.02 -20.57
C GLU A 157 -0.16 -0.33 -19.53
N GLU A 158 -0.12 -1.50 -18.89
CA GLU A 158 -1.07 -1.86 -17.84
C GLU A 158 -1.01 -0.90 -16.64
N GLN A 159 0.20 -0.48 -16.26
CA GLN A 159 0.38 0.53 -15.21
C GLN A 159 -0.18 1.90 -15.63
N ALA A 160 -0.06 2.29 -16.92
CA ALA A 160 -0.60 3.53 -17.43
C ALA A 160 -2.14 3.49 -17.46
N ASP A 161 -2.72 2.37 -17.86
CA ASP A 161 -4.17 2.14 -17.84
C ASP A 161 -4.71 2.23 -16.40
N ALA A 162 -4.04 1.60 -15.44
CA ALA A 162 -4.38 1.68 -14.03
C ALA A 162 -4.31 3.12 -13.47
N LEU A 163 -3.33 3.92 -13.91
CA LEU A 163 -3.24 5.34 -13.55
C LEU A 163 -4.44 6.12 -14.10
N LEU A 164 -4.83 5.88 -15.36
CA LEU A 164 -6.00 6.52 -15.97
C LEU A 164 -7.29 6.13 -15.26
N GLU A 165 -7.44 4.86 -14.89
CA GLU A 165 -8.58 4.38 -14.12
C GLU A 165 -8.65 5.05 -12.73
N MET A 166 -7.54 5.14 -12.01
CA MET A 166 -7.47 5.83 -10.72
C MET A 166 -7.89 7.32 -10.85
N ILE A 167 -7.51 7.99 -11.95
CA ILE A 167 -7.93 9.37 -12.22
C ILE A 167 -9.44 9.44 -12.45
N ASP A 168 -10.02 8.48 -13.16
CA ASP A 168 -11.47 8.43 -13.45
C ASP A 168 -12.32 8.12 -12.22
N GLN A 169 -11.82 7.32 -11.30
CA GLN A 169 -12.48 7.04 -10.02
C GLN A 169 -12.60 8.28 -9.13
N GLY A 170 -11.69 9.24 -9.24
CA GLY A 170 -11.82 10.61 -8.72
C GLY A 170 -11.45 10.78 -7.27
N ASP A 171 -12.36 10.72 -6.31
CA ASP A 171 -12.17 11.16 -4.91
C ASP A 171 -11.36 10.19 -4.04
N SER A 172 -10.06 10.07 -4.31
CA SER A 172 -9.15 9.27 -3.47
C SER A 172 -9.10 9.72 -2.01
N LYS A 173 -9.35 11.02 -1.74
CA LYS A 173 -9.31 11.56 -0.38
C LYS A 173 -10.54 11.17 0.41
N GLY A 174 -11.73 11.28 -0.18
CA GLY A 174 -12.97 10.83 0.45
C GLY A 174 -12.93 9.34 0.75
N LEU A 175 -12.46 8.53 -0.19
CA LEU A 175 -12.28 7.10 -0.01
C LEU A 175 -11.32 6.78 1.15
N MET A 176 -10.17 7.48 1.24
CA MET A 176 -9.21 7.28 2.33
C MET A 176 -9.80 7.64 3.70
N VAL A 177 -10.62 8.69 3.79
CA VAL A 177 -11.34 9.07 5.02
C VAL A 177 -12.32 7.97 5.40
N GLU A 178 -13.16 7.52 4.46
CA GLU A 178 -14.17 6.48 4.72
C GLU A 178 -13.54 5.16 5.17
N LEU A 179 -12.47 4.73 4.48
CA LEU A 179 -11.69 3.53 4.83
C LEU A 179 -11.10 3.64 6.24
N THR A 180 -10.50 4.79 6.56
CA THR A 180 -9.89 5.03 7.87
C THR A 180 -10.92 5.03 8.99
N ASP A 181 -12.06 5.65 8.78
CA ASP A 181 -13.16 5.71 9.76
C ASP A 181 -13.83 4.35 9.94
N ALA A 182 -14.05 3.60 8.87
CA ALA A 182 -14.55 2.23 8.92
C ALA A 182 -13.60 1.31 9.69
N TYR A 183 -12.28 1.43 9.45
CA TYR A 183 -11.27 0.67 10.17
C TYR A 183 -11.26 1.02 11.67
N LYS A 184 -11.23 2.31 12.02
CA LYS A 184 -11.22 2.78 13.42
C LYS A 184 -12.49 2.43 14.17
N SER A 185 -13.62 2.40 13.50
CA SER A 185 -14.89 1.94 14.09
C SER A 185 -15.04 0.41 14.10
N GLN A 186 -14.05 -0.33 13.55
CA GLN A 186 -14.06 -1.79 13.41
C GLN A 186 -15.30 -2.30 12.64
N ASN A 187 -15.77 -1.52 11.69
CA ASN A 187 -16.94 -1.83 10.85
C ASN A 187 -16.51 -2.67 9.64
N LEU A 188 -16.46 -3.99 9.82
CA LEU A 188 -16.06 -4.93 8.77
C LEU A 188 -17.03 -4.93 7.57
N ASP A 189 -18.32 -4.67 7.78
CA ASP A 189 -19.31 -4.62 6.70
C ASP A 189 -19.04 -3.42 5.78
N THR A 190 -18.72 -2.25 6.35
CA THR A 190 -18.34 -1.08 5.56
C THR A 190 -17.00 -1.29 4.85
N LEU A 191 -15.99 -1.86 5.53
CA LEU A 191 -14.71 -2.20 4.89
C LEU A 191 -14.91 -3.15 3.72
N TRP A 192 -15.75 -4.18 3.89
CA TRP A 192 -16.06 -5.12 2.83
C TRP A 192 -16.78 -4.47 1.65
N LYS A 193 -17.72 -3.57 1.92
CA LYS A 193 -18.43 -2.81 0.88
C LYS A 193 -17.46 -1.93 0.09
N ILE A 194 -16.59 -1.17 0.76
CA ILE A 194 -15.55 -0.35 0.11
C ILE A 194 -14.69 -1.22 -0.79
N PHE A 195 -14.22 -2.37 -0.28
CA PHE A 195 -13.41 -3.31 -1.05
C PHE A 195 -14.14 -3.79 -2.31
N GLN A 196 -15.42 -4.18 -2.20
CA GLN A 196 -16.20 -4.62 -3.36
C GLN A 196 -16.43 -3.52 -4.39
N GLU A 197 -16.61 -2.26 -3.95
CA GLU A 197 -16.81 -1.11 -4.84
C GLU A 197 -15.52 -0.71 -5.57
N GLN A 198 -14.36 -0.95 -4.97
CA GLN A 198 -13.05 -0.70 -5.59
C GLN A 198 -12.62 -1.82 -6.54
N MET A 199 -13.10 -3.04 -6.31
CA MET A 199 -12.82 -4.18 -7.18
C MET A 199 -13.90 -4.33 -8.25
N THR A 200 -13.70 -3.71 -9.38
CA THR A 200 -14.59 -3.84 -10.53
C THR A 200 -14.20 -5.05 -11.40
N GLY A 201 -15.14 -5.98 -11.59
CA GLY A 201 -15.05 -6.99 -12.62
C GLY A 201 -14.24 -8.24 -12.28
N TYR A 202 -13.27 -8.61 -13.13
CA TYR A 202 -12.59 -9.91 -13.07
C TYR A 202 -11.61 -10.10 -11.90
N GLU A 203 -11.23 -9.02 -11.27
CA GLU A 203 -10.20 -9.00 -10.23
C GLU A 203 -10.65 -9.71 -8.94
N TYR A 204 -11.92 -9.58 -8.56
CA TYR A 204 -12.45 -10.27 -7.38
C TYR A 204 -12.27 -11.79 -7.48
N ASP A 205 -12.65 -12.37 -8.63
CA ASP A 205 -12.54 -13.81 -8.88
C ASP A 205 -11.08 -14.28 -8.93
N ALA A 206 -10.18 -13.44 -9.44
CA ALA A 206 -8.75 -13.75 -9.49
C ALA A 206 -8.14 -13.75 -8.08
N ILE A 207 -8.40 -12.74 -7.27
CA ILE A 207 -7.84 -12.63 -5.91
C ILE A 207 -8.41 -13.68 -4.97
N VAL A 208 -9.71 -13.98 -5.03
CA VAL A 208 -10.33 -15.01 -4.18
C VAL A 208 -9.91 -16.43 -4.58
N LYS A 209 -9.55 -16.66 -5.85
CA LYS A 209 -9.07 -17.98 -6.32
C LYS A 209 -7.59 -18.24 -6.10
N VAL A 210 -6.77 -17.20 -5.94
CA VAL A 210 -5.30 -17.33 -5.77
C VAL A 210 -4.90 -17.37 -4.29
N ARG A 211 -5.80 -17.04 -3.37
CA ARG A 211 -5.59 -17.14 -1.92
C ARG A 211 -6.49 -18.19 -1.29
#